data_8acac38c30220adef5ff0e4d9c6ca3f1
#
_entry.id   8acac38c30220adef5ff0e4d9c6ca3f1
#
_cell.length_a   1.000
_cell.length_b   1.000
_cell.length_c   1.000
_cell.angle_alpha   90.00
_cell.angle_beta   90.00
_cell.angle_gamma   90.00
#
_symmetry.space_group_name_H-M   'P 1'
#
loop_
_entity.id
_entity.type
_entity.pdbx_description
1 polymer ?
#
loop_
_entity_poly.entity_id
_entity_poly.type
_entity_poly.pdbx_seq_one_letter_code
_entity_poly.pdbx_strand_id
1 'polypeptide(L)'
;MKILKNVFVSILILFFLTNNSWSKSASEFISSLSIEASNILSSKLSDDEKIMRLKEIGEQSVDIKGVGLYTLGKYRKTLTDNQKEQYEKLFKDYFLKSFSGRLVGYTDAKIAVLSEEIKNEKYTIVYSKLIGTSE
;
A
#
# COMPACT_ATOMS: atom_id res chain seq x y z
N MET A 1 -17.31 -4.67 51.08
CA MET A 1 -18.13 -5.01 49.89
C MET A 1 -18.36 -3.84 48.92
N LYS A 2 -18.54 -2.59 49.36
CA LYS A 2 -18.74 -1.39 48.48
C LYS A 2 -17.45 -1.01 47.69
N ILE A 3 -16.27 -1.11 48.31
CA ILE A 3 -14.98 -0.74 47.69
C ILE A 3 -14.65 -1.67 46.54
N LEU A 4 -14.87 -2.97 46.69
CA LEU A 4 -14.59 -3.99 45.65
C LEU A 4 -15.51 -3.80 44.43
N LYS A 5 -16.75 -3.37 44.64
CA LYS A 5 -17.71 -3.08 43.58
C LYS A 5 -17.32 -1.85 42.77
N ASN A 6 -16.80 -0.82 43.42
CA ASN A 6 -16.34 0.42 42.75
C ASN A 6 -15.04 0.20 41.96
N VAL A 7 -14.13 -0.63 42.46
CA VAL A 7 -12.90 -1.00 41.75
C VAL A 7 -13.24 -1.82 40.51
N PHE A 8 -14.19 -2.75 40.58
CA PHE A 8 -14.61 -3.56 39.42
C PHE A 8 -15.30 -2.71 38.34
N VAL A 9 -16.11 -1.73 38.71
CA VAL A 9 -16.75 -0.79 37.79
C VAL A 9 -15.69 0.12 37.12
N SER A 10 -14.68 0.61 37.86
CA SER A 10 -13.59 1.41 37.32
C SER A 10 -12.74 0.64 36.30
N ILE A 11 -12.44 -0.65 36.56
CA ILE A 11 -11.69 -1.49 35.61
C ILE A 11 -12.53 -1.78 34.36
N LEU A 12 -13.83 -1.97 34.48
CA LEU A 12 -14.72 -2.18 33.35
C LEU A 12 -14.79 -0.96 32.42
N ILE A 13 -14.80 0.24 32.99
CA ILE A 13 -14.82 1.52 32.23
C ILE A 13 -13.49 1.72 31.48
N LEU A 14 -12.34 1.36 32.06
CA LEU A 14 -11.05 1.42 31.37
C LEU A 14 -10.96 0.48 30.16
N PHE A 15 -11.67 -0.65 30.20
CA PHE A 15 -11.65 -1.62 29.07
C PHE A 15 -12.46 -1.14 27.85
N PHE A 16 -13.40 -0.22 28.01
CA PHE A 16 -14.19 0.34 26.91
C PHE A 16 -13.51 1.52 26.19
N LEU A 17 -12.40 2.06 26.72
CA LEU A 17 -11.73 3.22 26.15
C LEU A 17 -10.64 2.89 25.13
N THR A 18 -10.36 1.61 24.85
CA THR A 18 -9.20 1.20 24.02
C THR A 18 -9.52 0.71 22.61
N ASN A 19 -10.75 0.82 22.12
CA ASN A 19 -11.12 0.29 20.80
C ASN A 19 -11.36 1.36 19.73
N ASN A 20 -10.63 2.47 19.73
CA ASN A 20 -10.55 3.32 18.56
C ASN A 20 -9.36 2.87 17.67
N SER A 21 -9.47 1.68 17.09
CA SER A 21 -8.65 1.34 15.93
C SER A 21 -9.17 2.17 14.74
N TRP A 22 -8.64 3.37 14.57
CA TRP A 22 -8.86 4.17 13.38
C TRP A 22 -8.13 3.46 12.22
N SER A 23 -8.84 2.60 11.53
CA SER A 23 -8.37 2.12 10.23
C SER A 23 -8.36 3.31 9.28
N LYS A 24 -7.20 3.61 8.68
CA LYS A 24 -7.10 4.64 7.64
C LYS A 24 -8.08 4.30 6.52
N SER A 25 -8.76 5.29 5.96
CA SER A 25 -9.55 5.09 4.75
C SER A 25 -8.63 4.73 3.57
N ALA A 26 -9.20 4.15 2.52
CA ALA A 26 -8.43 3.83 1.32
C ALA A 26 -7.84 5.09 0.69
N SER A 27 -8.56 6.20 0.71
CA SER A 27 -8.08 7.51 0.25
C SER A 27 -6.92 8.03 1.08
N GLU A 28 -7.00 7.94 2.41
CA GLU A 28 -5.89 8.34 3.30
C GLU A 28 -4.65 7.48 3.10
N PHE A 29 -4.84 6.17 2.88
CA PHE A 29 -3.74 5.26 2.58
C PHE A 29 -3.03 5.65 1.28
N ILE A 30 -3.76 5.83 0.18
CA ILE A 30 -3.19 6.25 -1.11
C ILE A 30 -2.53 7.64 -1.01
N SER A 31 -3.16 8.59 -0.30
CA SER A 31 -2.59 9.92 -0.07
C SER A 31 -1.26 9.85 0.69
N SER A 32 -1.18 9.03 1.74
CA SER A 32 0.06 8.88 2.52
C SER A 32 1.18 8.28 1.70
N LEU A 33 0.90 7.27 0.88
CA LEU A 33 1.89 6.67 -0.04
C LEU A 33 2.36 7.67 -1.10
N SER A 34 1.44 8.47 -1.64
CA SER A 34 1.77 9.51 -2.62
C SER A 34 2.71 10.56 -2.04
N ILE A 35 2.45 11.02 -0.81
CA ILE A 35 3.31 11.98 -0.11
C ILE A 35 4.70 11.37 0.13
N GLU A 36 4.76 10.14 0.59
CA GLU A 36 6.02 9.44 0.86
C GLU A 36 6.85 9.28 -0.41
N ALA A 37 6.25 8.80 -1.50
CA ALA A 37 6.90 8.68 -2.79
C ALA A 37 7.39 10.05 -3.32
N SER A 38 6.55 11.10 -3.24
CA SER A 38 6.93 12.46 -3.65
C SER A 38 8.12 13.00 -2.85
N ASN A 39 8.17 12.75 -1.55
CA ASN A 39 9.29 13.16 -0.69
C ASN A 39 10.60 12.47 -1.08
N ILE A 40 10.55 11.18 -1.45
CA ILE A 40 11.71 10.45 -1.95
C ILE A 40 12.16 11.03 -3.29
N LEU A 41 11.23 11.22 -4.22
CA LEU A 41 11.53 11.71 -5.57
C LEU A 41 12.13 13.11 -5.57
N SER A 42 11.64 14.02 -4.73
CA SER A 42 12.15 15.39 -4.57
C SER A 42 13.38 15.51 -3.68
N SER A 43 13.83 14.44 -3.04
CA SER A 43 15.02 14.45 -2.17
C SER A 43 16.31 14.59 -2.96
N LYS A 44 17.41 14.93 -2.25
CA LYS A 44 18.78 15.00 -2.82
C LYS A 44 19.49 13.64 -2.88
N LEU A 45 18.76 12.54 -2.66
CA LEU A 45 19.31 11.19 -2.77
C LEU A 45 19.73 10.90 -4.22
N SER A 46 20.68 9.98 -4.38
CA SER A 46 21.02 9.42 -5.70
C SER A 46 19.83 8.65 -6.27
N ASP A 47 19.79 8.47 -7.60
CA ASP A 47 18.72 7.71 -8.25
C ASP A 47 18.67 6.25 -7.75
N ASP A 48 19.82 5.64 -7.47
CA ASP A 48 19.88 4.29 -6.91
C ASP A 48 19.25 4.21 -5.52
N GLU A 49 19.52 5.19 -4.65
CA GLU A 49 18.90 5.26 -3.32
C GLU A 49 17.39 5.52 -3.40
N LYS A 50 16.95 6.39 -4.32
CA LYS A 50 15.52 6.62 -4.59
C LYS A 50 14.84 5.33 -5.06
N ILE A 51 15.45 4.63 -6.03
CA ILE A 51 14.96 3.35 -6.55
C ILE A 51 14.83 2.33 -5.41
N MET A 52 15.81 2.22 -4.54
CA MET A 52 15.77 1.31 -3.40
C MET A 52 14.59 1.60 -2.48
N ARG A 53 14.40 2.85 -2.08
CA ARG A 53 13.28 3.26 -1.20
C ARG A 53 11.91 3.10 -1.86
N LEU A 54 11.81 3.38 -3.16
CA LEU A 54 10.56 3.16 -3.92
C LEU A 54 10.21 1.67 -4.03
N LYS A 55 11.21 0.79 -4.14
CA LYS A 55 10.98 -0.66 -4.07
C LYS A 55 10.41 -1.08 -2.72
N GLU A 56 10.95 -0.55 -1.62
CA GLU A 56 10.44 -0.82 -0.27
C GLU A 56 8.96 -0.42 -0.13
N ILE A 57 8.59 0.78 -0.62
CA ILE A 57 7.19 1.21 -0.67
C ILE A 57 6.35 0.22 -1.48
N GLY A 58 6.80 -0.18 -2.66
CA GLY A 58 6.09 -1.13 -3.51
C GLY A 58 5.87 -2.48 -2.82
N GLU A 59 6.90 -3.01 -2.15
CA GLU A 59 6.81 -4.27 -1.41
C GLU A 59 5.82 -4.23 -0.24
N GLN A 60 5.78 -3.11 0.49
CA GLN A 60 4.95 -2.96 1.67
C GLN A 60 3.49 -2.62 1.35
N SER A 61 3.24 -2.01 0.19
CA SER A 61 1.95 -1.39 -0.10
C SER A 61 1.16 -2.08 -1.21
N VAL A 62 1.80 -2.94 -2.00
CA VAL A 62 1.17 -3.61 -3.14
C VAL A 62 1.11 -5.12 -2.91
N ASP A 63 -0.05 -5.72 -3.10
CA ASP A 63 -0.19 -7.18 -3.19
C ASP A 63 0.39 -7.69 -4.52
N ILE A 64 1.74 -7.65 -4.62
CA ILE A 64 2.47 -8.03 -5.84
C ILE A 64 2.19 -9.48 -6.23
N LYS A 65 2.01 -10.37 -5.25
CA LYS A 65 1.65 -11.76 -5.49
C LYS A 65 0.27 -11.88 -6.12
N GLY A 66 -0.73 -11.21 -5.57
CA GLY A 66 -2.09 -11.20 -6.11
C GLY A 66 -2.13 -10.64 -7.53
N VAL A 67 -1.44 -9.53 -7.78
CA VAL A 67 -1.31 -8.94 -9.12
C VAL A 67 -0.63 -9.92 -10.07
N GLY A 68 0.47 -10.57 -9.67
CA GLY A 68 1.16 -11.57 -10.46
C GLY A 68 0.26 -12.75 -10.83
N LEU A 69 -0.46 -13.31 -9.87
CA LEU A 69 -1.41 -14.41 -10.11
C LEU A 69 -2.58 -13.97 -11.01
N TYR A 70 -3.01 -12.71 -10.91
CA TYR A 70 -4.03 -12.17 -11.80
C TYR A 70 -3.53 -12.09 -13.25
N THR A 71 -2.30 -11.63 -13.48
CA THR A 71 -1.71 -11.51 -14.83
C THR A 71 -1.50 -12.86 -15.51
N LEU A 72 -1.34 -13.97 -14.76
CA LEU A 72 -1.31 -15.33 -15.31
C LEU A 72 -2.63 -15.74 -15.98
N GLY A 73 -3.76 -15.11 -15.58
CA GLY A 73 -5.06 -15.42 -16.12
C GLY A 73 -5.42 -16.91 -16.05
N LYS A 74 -5.77 -17.50 -17.20
CA LYS A 74 -6.12 -18.94 -17.28
C LYS A 74 -4.94 -19.87 -16.98
N TYR A 75 -3.72 -19.46 -17.25
CA TYR A 75 -2.52 -20.29 -17.08
C TYR A 75 -2.25 -20.66 -15.63
N ARG A 76 -2.71 -19.85 -14.65
CA ARG A 76 -2.57 -20.18 -13.22
C ARG A 76 -3.16 -21.53 -12.81
N LYS A 77 -4.10 -22.07 -13.62
CA LYS A 77 -4.74 -23.38 -13.38
C LYS A 77 -3.93 -24.57 -13.91
N THR A 78 -3.01 -24.33 -14.86
CA THR A 78 -2.24 -25.35 -15.54
C THR A 78 -0.80 -25.44 -15.07
N LEU A 79 -0.30 -24.42 -14.37
CA LEU A 79 1.04 -24.40 -13.81
C LEU A 79 1.12 -25.32 -12.58
N THR A 80 2.26 -26.02 -12.46
CA THR A 80 2.64 -26.72 -11.23
C THR A 80 2.95 -25.73 -10.12
N ASP A 81 2.98 -26.17 -8.86
CA ASP A 81 3.27 -25.27 -7.73
C ASP A 81 4.69 -24.70 -7.81
N ASN A 82 5.68 -25.49 -8.27
CA ASN A 82 7.04 -24.99 -8.51
C ASN A 82 7.07 -23.89 -9.60
N GLN A 83 6.33 -24.07 -10.70
CA GLN A 83 6.24 -23.05 -11.75
C GLN A 83 5.57 -21.77 -11.26
N LYS A 84 4.54 -21.87 -10.40
CA LYS A 84 3.91 -20.70 -9.77
C LYS A 84 4.90 -19.97 -8.86
N GLU A 85 5.63 -20.67 -8.02
CA GLU A 85 6.65 -20.09 -7.13
C GLU A 85 7.75 -19.37 -7.91
N GLN A 86 8.28 -19.99 -8.96
CA GLN A 86 9.26 -19.37 -9.85
C GLN A 86 8.70 -18.12 -10.53
N TYR A 87 7.45 -18.20 -11.00
CA TYR A 87 6.80 -17.06 -11.63
C TYR A 87 6.59 -15.91 -10.61
N GLU A 88 6.08 -16.20 -9.42
CA GLU A 88 5.87 -15.19 -8.36
C GLU A 88 7.17 -14.43 -8.05
N LYS A 89 8.29 -15.15 -7.93
CA LYS A 89 9.60 -14.54 -7.68
C LYS A 89 10.03 -13.63 -8.85
N LEU A 90 9.97 -14.14 -10.08
CA LEU A 90 10.35 -13.38 -11.27
C LEU A 90 9.44 -12.17 -11.48
N PHE A 91 8.14 -12.35 -11.25
CA PHE A 91 7.17 -11.25 -11.36
C PHE A 91 7.42 -10.16 -10.33
N LYS A 92 7.71 -10.52 -9.07
CA LYS A 92 8.05 -9.56 -8.01
C LYS A 92 9.27 -8.73 -8.40
N ASP A 93 10.35 -9.38 -8.83
CA ASP A 93 11.59 -8.71 -9.24
C ASP A 93 11.36 -7.77 -10.42
N TYR A 94 10.61 -8.23 -11.44
CA TYR A 94 10.23 -7.42 -12.59
C TYR A 94 9.36 -6.24 -12.21
N PHE A 95 8.32 -6.48 -11.41
CA PHE A 95 7.39 -5.44 -10.96
C PHE A 95 8.13 -4.33 -10.22
N LEU A 96 8.91 -4.68 -9.20
CA LEU A 96 9.62 -3.71 -8.38
C LEU A 96 10.66 -2.91 -9.20
N LYS A 97 11.39 -3.58 -10.09
CA LYS A 97 12.33 -2.92 -11.00
C LYS A 97 11.62 -1.92 -11.93
N SER A 98 10.52 -2.35 -12.55
CA SER A 98 9.75 -1.52 -13.50
C SER A 98 9.06 -0.37 -12.79
N PHE A 99 8.45 -0.62 -11.63
CA PHE A 99 7.77 0.38 -10.82
C PHE A 99 8.73 1.49 -10.37
N SER A 100 9.80 1.12 -9.67
CA SER A 100 10.76 2.10 -9.14
C SER A 100 11.54 2.83 -10.23
N GLY A 101 11.98 2.12 -11.27
CA GLY A 101 12.73 2.71 -12.36
C GLY A 101 11.93 3.70 -13.22
N ARG A 102 10.60 3.51 -13.32
CA ARG A 102 9.74 4.50 -13.98
C ARG A 102 9.47 5.72 -13.11
N LEU A 103 9.25 5.50 -11.81
CA LEU A 103 8.94 6.59 -10.90
C LEU A 103 10.11 7.55 -10.70
N VAL A 104 11.35 7.07 -10.67
CA VAL A 104 12.52 7.91 -10.43
C VAL A 104 12.67 9.06 -11.47
N GLY A 105 12.11 8.88 -12.66
CA GLY A 105 12.08 9.93 -13.69
C GLY A 105 11.08 11.06 -13.44
N TYR A 106 10.20 10.94 -12.44
CA TYR A 106 9.16 11.94 -12.14
C TYR A 106 9.51 12.75 -10.90
N THR A 107 10.35 13.77 -11.03
CA THR A 107 10.81 14.56 -9.87
C THR A 107 9.75 15.45 -9.24
N ASP A 108 8.77 15.93 -10.03
CA ASP A 108 7.75 16.89 -9.59
C ASP A 108 6.32 16.31 -9.60
N ALA A 109 6.19 15.03 -9.91
CA ALA A 109 4.89 14.37 -10.00
C ALA A 109 4.25 14.17 -8.62
N LYS A 110 2.95 14.47 -8.53
CA LYS A 110 2.11 14.24 -7.36
C LYS A 110 0.85 13.49 -7.77
N ILE A 111 0.37 12.63 -6.88
CA ILE A 111 -0.93 11.98 -7.06
C ILE A 111 -1.95 12.76 -6.23
N ALA A 112 -2.94 13.35 -6.90
CA ALA A 112 -4.08 13.96 -6.25
C ALA A 112 -5.21 12.91 -6.14
N VAL A 113 -5.59 12.56 -4.92
CA VAL A 113 -6.75 11.72 -4.65
C VAL A 113 -8.01 12.57 -4.88
N LEU A 114 -8.93 12.07 -5.71
CA LEU A 114 -10.16 12.77 -6.10
C LEU A 114 -11.36 12.30 -5.30
N SER A 115 -11.57 10.98 -5.25
CA SER A 115 -12.70 10.36 -4.56
C SER A 115 -12.43 8.89 -4.29
N GLU A 116 -13.25 8.29 -3.44
CA GLU A 116 -13.28 6.85 -3.24
C GLU A 116 -14.69 6.30 -3.42
N GLU A 117 -14.78 5.05 -3.85
CA GLU A 117 -16.02 4.31 -4.02
C GLU A 117 -15.91 2.95 -3.33
N ILE A 118 -16.66 2.75 -2.26
CA ILE A 118 -16.71 1.47 -1.55
C ILE A 118 -17.59 0.52 -2.35
N LYS A 119 -16.99 -0.53 -2.91
CA LYS A 119 -17.71 -1.56 -3.65
C LYS A 119 -18.28 -2.65 -2.74
N ASN A 120 -17.55 -3.01 -1.69
CA ASN A 120 -17.97 -3.93 -0.63
C ASN A 120 -16.99 -3.83 0.56
N GLU A 121 -17.18 -4.66 1.58
CA GLU A 121 -16.35 -4.66 2.80
C GLU A 121 -14.84 -4.90 2.54
N LYS A 122 -14.47 -5.47 1.40
CA LYS A 122 -13.08 -5.84 1.08
C LYS A 122 -12.48 -5.05 -0.08
N TYR A 123 -13.28 -4.23 -0.76
CA TYR A 123 -12.86 -3.61 -2.01
C TYR A 123 -13.36 -2.17 -2.12
N THR A 124 -12.42 -1.24 -2.15
CA THR A 124 -12.63 0.20 -2.37
C THR A 124 -11.83 0.66 -3.58
N ILE A 125 -12.45 1.39 -4.49
CA ILE A 125 -11.76 2.04 -5.61
C ILE A 125 -11.42 3.46 -5.17
N VAL A 126 -10.15 3.85 -5.34
CA VAL A 126 -9.68 5.23 -5.13
C VAL A 126 -9.35 5.83 -6.48
N TYR A 127 -10.10 6.86 -6.85
CA TYR A 127 -9.85 7.63 -8.06
C TYR A 127 -8.79 8.68 -7.78
N SER A 128 -7.77 8.72 -8.63
CA SER A 128 -6.67 9.66 -8.45
C SER A 128 -6.17 10.18 -9.81
N LYS A 129 -5.49 11.32 -9.79
CA LYS A 129 -4.89 11.96 -10.96
C LYS A 129 -3.43 12.25 -10.71
N LEU A 130 -2.59 11.94 -11.68
CA LEU A 130 -1.19 12.39 -11.70
C LEU A 130 -1.16 13.85 -12.14
N ILE A 131 -0.45 14.70 -11.38
CA ILE A 131 -0.27 16.14 -11.63
C ILE A 131 1.20 16.47 -11.53
N GLY A 132 1.64 17.55 -12.24
CA GLY A 132 3.02 18.03 -12.19
C GLY A 132 3.98 17.30 -13.14
N THR A 133 3.49 16.46 -14.06
CA THR A 133 4.32 15.99 -15.18
C THR A 133 4.34 17.06 -16.26
N SER A 134 5.49 17.69 -16.48
CA SER A 134 5.72 18.42 -17.73
C SER A 134 5.81 17.39 -18.86
N GLU A 135 4.87 17.42 -19.80
CA GLU A 135 5.09 16.87 -21.12
C GLU A 135 6.14 17.69 -21.86
#